data_c426c3aa61ef3e1063d21abdda332a29
#
_entry.id   c426c3aa61ef3e1063d21abdda332a29
#
_cell.length_a   1.000
_cell.length_b   1.000
_cell.length_c   1.000
_cell.angle_alpha   90.00
_cell.angle_beta   90.00
_cell.angle_gamma   90.00
#
_symmetry.space_group_name_H-M   'P 1'
#
loop_
_entity.id
_entity.type
_entity.pdbx_description
1 polymer ?
#
loop_
_entity_poly.entity_id
_entity_poly.type
_entity_poly.pdbx_seq_one_letter_code
_entity_poly.pdbx_strand_id
1 'polypeptide(L)'
;DNTYEWAARGVIPEKDNLQDLPPEVCDQWYQKFAGNQNIVTENLSEIRDTDPEMYEVLSRQNIHSLVVVPLYDDEKVIGFYGVDNPPAKYIDFASEILQIMGHFIVSSIRRRNLVRRLEIMSYTDPLTGFGNRYAMEKYVSGILPQTKIGVVYCDVTGLKRVNDEEGHSKGDQLILRACDCLRGTL
;
A
#
# COMPACT_ATOMS: atom_id res chain seq x y z
N ASP A 1 8.95 6.63 -3.41
CA ASP A 1 9.19 6.51 -1.96
C ASP A 1 9.75 5.14 -1.61
N ASN A 2 10.76 5.10 -0.76
CA ASN A 2 11.23 3.86 -0.17
C ASN A 2 10.26 3.41 0.94
N THR A 3 9.48 2.36 0.67
CA THR A 3 8.46 1.86 1.61
C THR A 3 8.99 0.86 2.63
N TYR A 4 10.03 0.12 2.28
CA TYR A 4 10.64 -0.88 3.13
C TYR A 4 12.14 -1.02 2.81
N GLU A 5 12.96 -1.07 3.84
CA GLU A 5 14.39 -1.28 3.73
C GLU A 5 14.87 -2.22 4.83
N TRP A 6 15.77 -3.12 4.47
CA TRP A 6 16.56 -3.90 5.41
C TRP A 6 18.03 -3.56 5.18
N ALA A 7 18.70 -3.12 6.23
CA ALA A 7 20.12 -2.81 6.18
C ALA A 7 20.93 -3.87 6.93
N ALA A 8 22.07 -4.26 6.37
CA ALA A 8 23.00 -5.16 7.01
C ALA A 8 23.63 -4.51 8.27
N ARG A 9 24.17 -5.33 9.18
CA ARG A 9 24.80 -4.82 10.41
C ARG A 9 25.94 -3.84 10.07
N GLY A 10 25.82 -2.62 10.57
CA GLY A 10 26.80 -1.54 10.35
C GLY A 10 26.53 -0.67 9.13
N VAL A 11 25.47 -0.94 8.38
CA VAL A 11 24.98 -0.08 7.30
C VAL A 11 23.88 0.82 7.85
N ILE A 12 23.93 2.11 7.51
CA ILE A 12 22.91 3.08 7.91
C ILE A 12 21.75 2.96 6.91
N PRO A 13 20.50 2.75 7.38
CA PRO A 13 19.33 2.76 6.50
C PRO A 13 19.09 4.14 5.89
N GLU A 14 18.72 4.19 4.61
CA GLU A 14 18.44 5.43 3.88
C GLU A 14 16.94 5.64 3.61
N LYS A 15 16.10 4.79 4.16
CA LYS A 15 14.64 4.82 3.93
C LYS A 15 14.05 6.21 4.14
N ASP A 16 14.42 6.90 5.22
CA ASP A 16 13.84 8.19 5.56
C ASP A 16 14.37 9.32 4.66
N ASN A 17 15.53 9.11 4.05
CA ASN A 17 16.14 10.04 3.09
C ASN A 17 15.67 9.85 1.65
N LEU A 18 14.98 8.73 1.35
CA LEU A 18 14.46 8.35 0.03
C LEU A 18 12.93 8.50 -0.05
N GLN A 19 12.40 9.53 0.62
CA GLN A 19 10.99 9.90 0.54
C GLN A 19 10.83 11.09 -0.40
N ASP A 20 9.68 11.18 -1.05
CA ASP A 20 9.28 12.28 -1.92
C ASP A 20 10.30 12.60 -3.06
N LEU A 21 11.02 11.57 -3.53
CA LEU A 21 11.89 11.72 -4.69
C LEU A 21 11.07 12.13 -5.92
N PRO A 22 11.56 13.10 -6.73
CA PRO A 22 10.93 13.43 -7.98
C PRO A 22 10.73 12.19 -8.87
N PRO A 23 9.56 12.00 -9.48
CA PRO A 23 9.31 10.84 -10.32
C PRO A 23 10.33 10.65 -11.44
N GLU A 24 10.84 11.75 -11.96
CA GLU A 24 11.79 11.84 -13.08
C GLU A 24 13.09 11.09 -12.79
N VAL A 25 13.52 11.03 -11.52
CA VAL A 25 14.74 10.30 -11.09
C VAL A 25 14.68 8.82 -11.46
N CYS A 26 13.49 8.23 -11.49
CA CYS A 26 13.29 6.82 -11.81
C CYS A 26 12.82 6.56 -13.25
N ASP A 27 12.66 7.59 -14.09
CA ASP A 27 12.09 7.46 -15.44
C ASP A 27 12.82 6.43 -16.30
N GLN A 28 14.15 6.45 -16.30
CA GLN A 28 14.94 5.49 -17.08
C GLN A 28 14.75 4.04 -16.58
N TRP A 29 14.57 3.86 -15.28
CA TRP A 29 14.27 2.54 -14.71
C TRP A 29 12.90 2.06 -15.14
N TYR A 30 11.87 2.92 -15.09
CA TYR A 30 10.52 2.56 -15.55
C TYR A 30 10.47 2.26 -17.04
N GLN A 31 11.29 2.91 -17.88
CA GLN A 31 11.41 2.58 -19.31
C GLN A 31 11.98 1.15 -19.50
N LYS A 32 13.00 0.77 -18.75
CA LYS A 32 13.56 -0.59 -18.77
C LYS A 32 12.54 -1.61 -18.25
N PHE A 33 11.85 -1.30 -17.16
CA PHE A 33 10.80 -2.16 -16.62
C PHE A 33 9.64 -2.35 -17.60
N ALA A 34 9.23 -1.32 -18.35
CA ALA A 34 8.24 -1.46 -19.41
C ALA A 34 8.68 -2.44 -20.51
N GLY A 35 9.99 -2.58 -20.73
CA GLY A 35 10.60 -3.59 -21.60
C GLY A 35 10.86 -4.94 -20.93
N ASN A 36 10.33 -5.18 -19.73
CA ASN A 36 10.57 -6.40 -18.93
C ASN A 36 12.05 -6.65 -18.62
N GLN A 37 12.81 -5.58 -18.42
CA GLN A 37 14.24 -5.64 -18.12
C GLN A 37 14.50 -5.32 -16.66
N ASN A 38 15.45 -6.03 -16.05
CA ASN A 38 15.99 -5.69 -14.73
C ASN A 38 17.05 -4.60 -14.85
N ILE A 39 17.31 -3.92 -13.75
CA ILE A 39 18.48 -3.05 -13.63
C ILE A 39 19.58 -3.87 -12.99
N VAL A 40 20.68 -4.02 -13.69
CA VAL A 40 21.89 -4.64 -13.18
C VAL A 40 23.03 -3.67 -13.47
N THR A 41 23.68 -3.19 -12.43
CA THR A 41 24.80 -2.27 -12.50
C THR A 41 25.94 -2.86 -11.68
N GLU A 42 26.97 -3.35 -12.34
CA GLU A 42 28.15 -3.92 -11.68
C GLU A 42 29.08 -2.83 -11.14
N ASN A 43 29.10 -1.70 -11.85
CA ASN A 43 29.90 -0.55 -11.46
C ASN A 43 29.08 0.73 -11.67
N LEU A 44 28.76 1.42 -10.59
CA LEU A 44 27.93 2.62 -10.62
C LEU A 44 28.48 3.72 -11.54
N SER A 45 29.81 3.78 -11.74
CA SER A 45 30.43 4.77 -12.64
C SER A 45 29.94 4.67 -14.09
N GLU A 46 29.40 3.52 -14.52
CA GLU A 46 28.90 3.30 -15.89
C GLU A 46 27.66 4.13 -16.20
N ILE A 47 26.84 4.45 -15.18
CA ILE A 47 25.63 5.26 -15.36
C ILE A 47 25.87 6.77 -15.18
N ARG A 48 27.09 7.19 -14.86
CA ARG A 48 27.39 8.60 -14.54
C ARG A 48 26.99 9.58 -15.65
N ASP A 49 27.25 9.20 -16.90
CA ASP A 49 26.99 10.06 -18.06
C ASP A 49 25.60 9.83 -18.67
N THR A 50 25.02 8.67 -18.45
CA THR A 50 23.72 8.26 -19.00
C THR A 50 22.55 8.56 -18.09
N ASP A 51 22.77 8.53 -16.77
CA ASP A 51 21.78 8.81 -15.73
C ASP A 51 22.42 9.54 -14.54
N PRO A 52 22.82 10.80 -14.72
CA PRO A 52 23.56 11.54 -13.69
C PRO A 52 22.75 11.78 -12.42
N GLU A 53 21.43 11.91 -12.50
CA GLU A 53 20.57 12.12 -11.34
C GLU A 53 20.53 10.86 -10.46
N MET A 54 20.31 9.69 -11.07
CA MET A 54 20.34 8.42 -10.36
C MET A 54 21.75 8.13 -9.83
N TYR A 55 22.79 8.42 -10.60
CA TYR A 55 24.18 8.31 -10.14
C TYR A 55 24.40 9.10 -8.85
N GLU A 56 23.92 10.34 -8.77
CA GLU A 56 24.08 11.18 -7.60
C GLU A 56 23.33 10.60 -6.38
N VAL A 57 22.09 10.15 -6.56
CA VAL A 57 21.29 9.53 -5.50
C VAL A 57 21.97 8.28 -4.93
N LEU A 58 22.46 7.39 -5.79
CA LEU A 58 23.08 6.15 -5.38
C LEU A 58 24.48 6.34 -4.79
N SER A 59 25.27 7.26 -5.34
CA SER A 59 26.64 7.51 -4.86
C SER A 59 26.67 8.11 -3.46
N ARG A 60 25.69 8.94 -3.10
CA ARG A 60 25.53 9.49 -1.74
C ARG A 60 25.32 8.40 -0.69
N GLN A 61 24.74 7.28 -1.09
CA GLN A 61 24.44 6.12 -0.24
C GLN A 61 25.61 5.11 -0.20
N ASN A 62 26.77 5.43 -0.79
CA ASN A 62 27.89 4.52 -0.97
C ASN A 62 27.54 3.23 -1.73
N ILE A 63 26.59 3.31 -2.66
CA ILE A 63 26.25 2.22 -3.56
C ILE A 63 27.27 2.22 -4.71
N HIS A 64 27.87 1.07 -4.96
CA HIS A 64 28.86 0.88 -6.03
C HIS A 64 28.35 -0.09 -7.11
N SER A 65 27.46 -1.00 -6.72
CA SER A 65 26.80 -1.93 -7.60
C SER A 65 25.38 -2.19 -7.07
N LEU A 66 24.46 -2.55 -7.96
CA LEU A 66 23.09 -2.86 -7.55
C LEU A 66 22.41 -3.80 -8.54
N VAL A 67 21.41 -4.51 -8.01
CA VAL A 67 20.47 -5.27 -8.82
C VAL A 67 19.06 -4.86 -8.37
N VAL A 68 18.24 -4.37 -9.32
CA VAL A 68 16.86 -3.97 -9.06
C VAL A 68 15.94 -4.70 -10.03
N VAL A 69 14.85 -5.21 -9.50
CA VAL A 69 13.83 -5.91 -10.27
C VAL A 69 12.47 -5.27 -10.06
N PRO A 70 11.65 -5.14 -11.11
CA PRO A 70 10.29 -4.63 -10.99
C PRO A 70 9.36 -5.64 -10.33
N LEU A 71 8.34 -5.11 -9.67
CA LEU A 71 7.19 -5.85 -9.16
C LEU A 71 6.01 -5.65 -10.11
N TYR A 72 5.58 -6.70 -10.78
CA TYR A 72 4.46 -6.65 -11.70
C TYR A 72 3.18 -7.19 -11.04
N ASP A 73 2.11 -6.40 -11.14
CA ASP A 73 0.74 -6.85 -10.89
C ASP A 73 0.04 -6.93 -12.24
N ASP A 74 -0.09 -8.14 -12.78
CA ASP A 74 -0.35 -8.44 -14.19
C ASP A 74 0.73 -7.79 -15.09
N GLU A 75 0.36 -6.89 -15.99
CA GLU A 75 1.30 -6.18 -16.89
C GLU A 75 1.75 -4.82 -16.32
N LYS A 76 1.28 -4.43 -15.14
CA LYS A 76 1.56 -3.13 -14.54
C LYS A 76 2.68 -3.21 -13.52
N VAL A 77 3.68 -2.36 -13.66
CA VAL A 77 4.68 -2.15 -12.62
C VAL A 77 4.04 -1.43 -11.43
N ILE A 78 4.01 -2.08 -10.27
CA ILE A 78 3.47 -1.53 -9.01
C ILE A 78 4.56 -1.03 -8.06
N GLY A 79 5.80 -1.28 -8.41
CA GLY A 79 6.99 -0.89 -7.66
C GLY A 79 8.19 -1.68 -8.12
N PHE A 80 9.27 -1.53 -7.41
CA PHE A 80 10.50 -2.29 -7.63
C PHE A 80 11.22 -2.50 -6.29
N TYR A 81 12.16 -3.42 -6.28
CA TYR A 81 13.03 -3.64 -5.13
C TYR A 81 14.35 -4.25 -5.59
N GLY A 82 15.35 -4.19 -4.75
CA GLY A 82 16.66 -4.62 -5.15
C GLY A 82 17.58 -4.92 -3.98
N VAL A 83 18.82 -5.15 -4.32
CA VAL A 83 19.93 -5.32 -3.39
C VAL A 83 21.09 -4.43 -3.84
N ASP A 84 21.65 -3.70 -2.87
CA ASP A 84 22.78 -2.83 -3.06
C ASP A 84 24.07 -3.52 -2.65
N ASN A 85 25.12 -3.26 -3.42
CA ASN A 85 26.45 -3.81 -3.20
C ASN A 85 26.48 -5.35 -3.05
N PRO A 86 25.78 -6.13 -3.89
CA PRO A 86 25.93 -7.58 -3.85
C PRO A 86 27.37 -7.97 -4.22
N PRO A 87 27.93 -9.02 -3.61
CA PRO A 87 29.23 -9.50 -4.03
C PRO A 87 29.24 -9.82 -5.54
N ALA A 88 30.26 -9.38 -6.28
CA ALA A 88 30.30 -9.46 -7.74
C ALA A 88 29.96 -10.85 -8.30
N LYS A 89 30.45 -11.93 -7.65
CA LYS A 89 30.18 -13.32 -8.04
C LYS A 89 28.71 -13.76 -7.94
N TYR A 90 27.84 -12.94 -7.33
CA TYR A 90 26.43 -13.26 -7.10
C TYR A 90 25.47 -12.32 -7.84
N ILE A 91 25.97 -11.36 -8.62
CA ILE A 91 25.13 -10.33 -9.26
C ILE A 91 24.09 -10.99 -10.19
N ASP A 92 24.52 -11.88 -11.10
CA ASP A 92 23.61 -12.58 -12.00
C ASP A 92 22.59 -13.43 -11.23
N PHE A 93 23.08 -14.18 -10.25
CA PHE A 93 22.24 -15.03 -9.41
C PHE A 93 21.25 -14.21 -8.54
N ALA A 94 21.66 -13.03 -8.09
CA ALA A 94 20.79 -12.12 -7.33
C ALA A 94 19.60 -11.68 -8.19
N SER A 95 19.81 -11.36 -9.46
CA SER A 95 18.74 -10.97 -10.38
C SER A 95 17.68 -12.07 -10.53
N GLU A 96 18.09 -13.31 -10.72
CA GLU A 96 17.17 -14.45 -10.83
C GLU A 96 16.38 -14.70 -9.54
N ILE A 97 17.06 -14.70 -8.40
CA ILE A 97 16.40 -14.89 -7.09
C ILE A 97 15.41 -13.77 -6.81
N LEU A 98 15.80 -12.52 -7.04
CA LEU A 98 14.91 -11.38 -6.84
C LEU A 98 13.67 -11.49 -7.72
N GLN A 99 13.79 -11.89 -9.00
CA GLN A 99 12.61 -12.10 -9.83
C GLN A 99 11.64 -13.14 -9.23
N ILE A 100 12.15 -14.27 -8.77
CA ILE A 100 11.34 -15.31 -8.13
C ILE A 100 10.67 -14.75 -6.86
N MET A 101 11.43 -14.08 -6.01
CA MET A 101 10.90 -13.45 -4.79
C MET A 101 9.84 -12.40 -5.10
N GLY A 102 9.99 -11.64 -6.20
CA GLY A 102 9.02 -10.64 -6.64
C GLY A 102 7.62 -11.22 -6.81
N HIS A 103 7.50 -12.40 -7.39
CA HIS A 103 6.21 -13.09 -7.53
C HIS A 103 5.58 -13.41 -6.17
N PHE A 104 6.37 -13.83 -5.19
CA PHE A 104 5.86 -14.08 -3.84
C PHE A 104 5.43 -12.79 -3.13
N ILE A 105 6.18 -11.71 -3.30
CA ILE A 105 5.85 -10.39 -2.74
C ILE A 105 4.51 -9.91 -3.32
N VAL A 106 4.34 -9.90 -4.64
CA VAL A 106 3.11 -9.48 -5.31
C VAL A 106 1.93 -10.36 -4.89
N SER A 107 2.11 -11.68 -4.87
CA SER A 107 1.06 -12.60 -4.41
C SER A 107 0.64 -12.33 -2.97
N SER A 108 1.58 -12.01 -2.10
CA SER A 108 1.31 -11.66 -0.70
C SER A 108 0.56 -10.33 -0.57
N ILE A 109 0.93 -9.34 -1.38
CA ILE A 109 0.23 -8.04 -1.46
C ILE A 109 -1.20 -8.23 -1.96
N ARG A 110 -1.41 -8.96 -3.05
CA ARG A 110 -2.74 -9.29 -3.59
C ARG A 110 -3.61 -9.98 -2.54
N ARG A 111 -3.08 -11.01 -1.89
CA ARG A 111 -3.79 -11.75 -0.83
C ARG A 111 -4.21 -10.82 0.31
N ARG A 112 -3.28 -10.00 0.82
CA ARG A 112 -3.58 -9.03 1.89
C ARG A 112 -4.67 -8.05 1.48
N ASN A 113 -4.59 -7.50 0.28
CA ASN A 113 -5.57 -6.55 -0.23
C ASN A 113 -6.95 -7.19 -0.41
N LEU A 114 -7.00 -8.45 -0.87
CA LEU A 114 -8.25 -9.20 -1.00
C LEU A 114 -8.88 -9.47 0.36
N VAL A 115 -8.11 -9.94 1.33
CA VAL A 115 -8.58 -10.17 2.71
C VAL A 115 -9.13 -8.86 3.30
N ARG A 116 -8.39 -7.77 3.17
CA ARG A 116 -8.85 -6.45 3.66
C ARG A 116 -10.14 -5.99 3.00
N ARG A 117 -10.30 -6.21 1.69
CA ARG A 117 -11.56 -5.90 0.99
C ARG A 117 -12.72 -6.74 1.51
N LEU A 118 -12.50 -8.04 1.70
CA LEU A 118 -13.51 -8.94 2.27
C LEU A 118 -13.89 -8.51 3.70
N GLU A 119 -12.93 -8.13 4.52
CA GLU A 119 -13.18 -7.60 5.86
C GLU A 119 -14.03 -6.33 5.82
N ILE A 120 -13.68 -5.35 4.99
CA ILE A 120 -14.46 -4.12 4.83
C ILE A 120 -15.89 -4.44 4.40
N MET A 121 -16.06 -5.28 3.39
CA MET A 121 -17.39 -5.68 2.91
C MET A 121 -18.19 -6.46 3.97
N SER A 122 -17.50 -7.22 4.82
CA SER A 122 -18.14 -8.04 5.88
C SER A 122 -18.53 -7.23 7.10
N TYR A 123 -17.85 -6.13 7.43
CA TYR A 123 -18.04 -5.39 8.68
C TYR A 123 -18.56 -3.96 8.51
N THR A 124 -18.64 -3.43 7.29
CA THR A 124 -19.13 -2.08 7.01
C THR A 124 -20.48 -2.08 6.32
N ASP A 125 -21.31 -1.12 6.65
CA ASP A 125 -22.52 -0.81 5.90
C ASP A 125 -22.15 0.00 4.64
N PRO A 126 -22.53 -0.44 3.43
CA PRO A 126 -22.09 0.18 2.18
C PRO A 126 -22.66 1.59 1.96
N LEU A 127 -23.80 1.92 2.54
CA LEU A 127 -24.41 3.24 2.41
C LEU A 127 -23.73 4.26 3.33
N THR A 128 -23.55 3.91 4.57
CA THR A 128 -23.14 4.86 5.62
C THR A 128 -21.66 4.83 5.94
N GLY A 129 -20.97 3.72 5.60
CA GLY A 129 -19.58 3.48 5.99
C GLY A 129 -19.39 3.19 7.48
N PHE A 130 -20.48 3.12 8.27
CA PHE A 130 -20.43 2.67 9.65
C PHE A 130 -20.28 1.16 9.75
N GLY A 131 -19.97 0.68 10.95
CA GLY A 131 -20.01 -0.76 11.24
C GLY A 131 -21.42 -1.31 11.03
N ASN A 132 -21.53 -2.42 10.33
CA ASN A 132 -22.78 -3.12 10.16
C ASN A 132 -23.12 -3.99 11.40
N ARG A 133 -24.21 -4.73 11.34
CA ARG A 133 -24.62 -5.64 12.43
C ARG A 133 -23.51 -6.62 12.82
N TYR A 134 -22.78 -7.15 11.86
CA TYR A 134 -21.67 -8.09 12.11
C TYR A 134 -20.53 -7.42 12.89
N ALA A 135 -20.18 -6.19 12.54
CA ALA A 135 -19.19 -5.40 13.28
C ALA A 135 -19.62 -5.19 14.73
N MET A 136 -20.89 -4.86 14.95
CA MET A 136 -21.45 -4.68 16.28
C MET A 136 -21.38 -5.97 17.11
N GLU A 137 -21.81 -7.09 16.54
CA GLU A 137 -21.79 -8.39 17.23
C GLU A 137 -20.36 -8.80 17.62
N LYS A 138 -19.39 -8.60 16.71
CA LYS A 138 -17.96 -8.86 16.96
C LYS A 138 -17.41 -7.96 18.08
N TYR A 139 -17.74 -6.67 18.03
CA TYR A 139 -17.32 -5.73 19.07
C TYR A 139 -17.86 -6.13 20.45
N VAL A 140 -19.16 -6.40 20.54
CA VAL A 140 -19.83 -6.79 21.78
C VAL A 140 -19.26 -8.10 22.34
N SER A 141 -19.00 -9.09 21.48
CA SER A 141 -18.40 -10.37 21.91
C SER A 141 -16.97 -10.23 22.45
N GLY A 142 -16.25 -9.18 22.09
CA GLY A 142 -14.91 -8.87 22.59
C GLY A 142 -14.88 -8.09 23.91
N ILE A 143 -16.04 -7.63 24.41
CA ILE A 143 -16.10 -6.87 25.66
C ILE A 143 -15.87 -7.82 26.85
N LEU A 144 -14.88 -7.50 27.68
CA LEU A 144 -14.58 -8.30 28.86
C LEU A 144 -15.72 -8.21 29.88
N PRO A 145 -15.99 -9.31 30.61
CA PRO A 145 -16.96 -9.30 31.72
C PRO A 145 -16.65 -8.16 32.71
N GLN A 146 -17.70 -7.51 33.19
CA GLN A 146 -17.63 -6.38 34.14
C GLN A 146 -17.10 -5.04 33.56
N THR A 147 -16.84 -4.94 32.25
CA THR A 147 -16.55 -3.66 31.61
C THR A 147 -17.81 -2.77 31.65
N LYS A 148 -17.68 -1.56 32.16
CA LYS A 148 -18.77 -0.58 32.10
C LYS A 148 -18.85 0.00 30.69
N ILE A 149 -20.00 -0.13 30.05
CA ILE A 149 -20.27 0.40 28.71
C ILE A 149 -21.52 1.29 28.75
N GLY A 150 -21.55 2.30 27.89
CA GLY A 150 -22.76 3.03 27.56
C GLY A 150 -23.28 2.58 26.19
N VAL A 151 -24.57 2.46 26.04
CA VAL A 151 -25.21 2.13 24.75
C VAL A 151 -26.16 3.26 24.39
N VAL A 152 -26.02 3.78 23.19
CA VAL A 152 -26.96 4.76 22.62
C VAL A 152 -27.64 4.11 21.44
N TYR A 153 -28.96 4.10 21.44
CA TYR A 153 -29.77 3.63 20.33
C TYR A 153 -30.42 4.81 19.64
N CYS A 154 -30.23 4.95 18.33
CA CYS A 154 -30.79 6.01 17.51
C CYS A 154 -31.64 5.41 16.39
N ASP A 155 -32.76 6.05 16.06
CA ASP A 155 -33.62 5.71 14.95
C ASP A 155 -33.93 6.95 14.11
N VAL A 156 -34.05 6.76 12.79
CA VAL A 156 -34.37 7.84 11.84
C VAL A 156 -35.86 7.88 11.62
N THR A 157 -36.53 8.84 12.30
CA THR A 157 -37.98 8.99 12.21
C THR A 157 -38.40 9.51 10.83
N GLY A 158 -39.46 8.92 10.27
CA GLY A 158 -40.06 9.38 9.02
C GLY A 158 -39.43 8.84 7.77
N LEU A 159 -38.44 7.95 7.86
CA LEU A 159 -37.76 7.35 6.70
C LEU A 159 -38.76 6.69 5.72
N LYS A 160 -39.74 5.95 6.24
CA LYS A 160 -40.76 5.31 5.40
C LYS A 160 -41.53 6.33 4.57
N ARG A 161 -41.97 7.42 5.18
CA ARG A 161 -42.73 8.49 4.50
C ARG A 161 -41.88 9.11 3.39
N VAL A 162 -40.63 9.43 3.66
CA VAL A 162 -39.70 9.99 2.65
C VAL A 162 -39.50 9.00 1.50
N ASN A 163 -39.35 7.72 1.77
CA ASN A 163 -39.22 6.70 0.73
C ASN A 163 -40.48 6.60 -0.15
N ASP A 164 -41.67 6.66 0.48
CA ASP A 164 -42.95 6.53 -0.21
C ASP A 164 -43.29 7.77 -1.04
N GLU A 165 -42.94 8.97 -0.55
CA GLU A 165 -43.26 10.26 -1.20
C GLU A 165 -42.18 10.73 -2.18
N GLU A 166 -40.90 10.52 -1.90
CA GLU A 166 -39.76 11.10 -2.63
C GLU A 166 -38.78 10.04 -3.20
N GLY A 167 -39.01 8.77 -2.91
CA GLY A 167 -38.22 7.65 -3.41
C GLY A 167 -36.99 7.30 -2.53
N HIS A 168 -36.48 6.09 -2.71
CA HIS A 168 -35.40 5.51 -1.92
C HIS A 168 -34.11 6.36 -1.90
N SER A 169 -33.78 7.04 -3.00
CA SER A 169 -32.59 7.90 -3.05
C SER A 169 -32.65 9.06 -2.04
N LYS A 170 -33.86 9.57 -1.76
CA LYS A 170 -34.07 10.61 -0.74
C LYS A 170 -34.01 10.04 0.67
N GLY A 171 -34.53 8.82 0.85
CA GLY A 171 -34.37 8.11 2.11
C GLY A 171 -32.91 7.84 2.44
N ASP A 172 -32.10 7.42 1.47
CA ASP A 172 -30.66 7.24 1.64
C ASP A 172 -29.97 8.55 2.05
N GLN A 173 -30.33 9.68 1.43
CA GLN A 173 -29.82 11.00 1.83
C GLN A 173 -30.20 11.37 3.26
N LEU A 174 -31.41 11.02 3.71
CA LEU A 174 -31.84 11.23 5.09
C LEU A 174 -31.00 10.43 6.09
N ILE A 175 -30.72 9.16 5.77
CA ILE A 175 -29.85 8.29 6.57
C ILE A 175 -28.43 8.88 6.64
N LEU A 176 -27.86 9.29 5.50
CA LEU A 176 -26.53 9.88 5.46
C LEU A 176 -26.40 11.14 6.31
N ARG A 177 -27.41 12.03 6.26
CA ARG A 177 -27.44 13.24 7.11
C ARG A 177 -27.48 12.89 8.60
N ALA A 178 -28.26 11.88 8.99
CA ALA A 178 -28.28 11.42 10.37
C ALA A 178 -26.90 10.87 10.80
N CYS A 179 -26.22 10.12 9.92
CA CYS A 179 -24.87 9.63 10.16
C CYS A 179 -23.85 10.77 10.31
N ASP A 180 -23.95 11.82 9.50
CA ASP A 180 -23.03 12.98 9.59
C ASP A 180 -23.22 13.72 10.92
N CYS A 181 -24.45 13.84 11.41
CA CYS A 181 -24.70 14.38 12.75
C CYS A 181 -24.01 13.55 13.85
N LEU A 182 -24.06 12.22 13.75
CA LEU A 182 -23.42 11.34 14.73
C LEU A 182 -21.89 11.44 14.67
N ARG A 183 -21.30 11.54 13.47
CA ARG A 183 -19.83 11.72 13.30
C ARG A 183 -19.30 13.02 13.89
N GLY A 184 -20.12 14.06 13.91
CA GLY A 184 -19.73 15.37 14.45
C GLY A 184 -19.84 15.46 15.97
N THR A 185 -20.46 14.46 16.63
CA THR A 185 -20.74 14.47 18.08
C THR A 185 -19.98 13.40 18.86
N LEU A 186 -19.39 12.43 18.19
CA LEU A 186 -18.57 11.34 18.73
C LEU A 186 -17.09 11.54 18.39
#